data_f3fc744b59db7762a1d5ebb559ac3d22
#
_entry.id   f3fc744b59db7762a1d5ebb559ac3d22
#
_cell.length_a   1.000
_cell.length_b   1.000
_cell.length_c   1.000
_cell.angle_alpha   90.00
_cell.angle_beta   90.00
_cell.angle_gamma   90.00
#
_symmetry.space_group_name_H-M   'P 1'
#
loop_
_entity.id
_entity.type
_entity.pdbx_description
1 polymer ?
#
loop_
_entity_poly.entity_id
_entity_poly.type
_entity_poly.pdbx_seq_one_letter_code
_entity_poly.pdbx_strand_id
1 'polypeptide(L)'
;MDEDEEMAELKAQEARRVRDEAKKCLRHASFQLDKAAYEIDEYLKEFSTARIPIRRQVILNEAIAHLVANVLPNLGIAEMARVQVKLALRDYIKSAV
;
A
#
# COMPACT_ATOMS: atom_id res chain seq x y z
N MET A 1 -14.57 -37.42 -3.11
CA MET A 1 -14.84 -35.98 -3.41
C MET A 1 -15.11 -35.82 -4.87
N ASP A 2 -16.17 -35.10 -5.25
CA ASP A 2 -16.37 -34.83 -6.67
C ASP A 2 -15.47 -33.67 -7.15
N GLU A 3 -15.41 -33.47 -8.47
CA GLU A 3 -14.55 -32.47 -9.08
C GLU A 3 -14.94 -31.05 -8.68
N ASP A 4 -16.24 -30.79 -8.46
CA ASP A 4 -16.73 -29.47 -8.07
C ASP A 4 -16.28 -29.09 -6.65
N GLU A 5 -16.27 -30.07 -5.72
CA GLU A 5 -15.79 -29.85 -4.37
C GLU A 5 -14.28 -29.61 -4.35
N GLU A 6 -13.51 -30.35 -5.15
CA GLU A 6 -12.07 -30.13 -5.26
C GLU A 6 -11.76 -28.77 -5.85
N MET A 7 -12.51 -28.35 -6.87
CA MET A 7 -12.32 -27.05 -7.50
C MET A 7 -12.66 -25.92 -6.51
N ALA A 8 -13.74 -26.04 -5.76
CA ALA A 8 -14.10 -25.07 -4.73
C ALA A 8 -13.04 -24.96 -3.65
N GLU A 9 -12.45 -26.10 -3.22
CA GLU A 9 -11.36 -26.10 -2.25
C GLU A 9 -10.12 -25.41 -2.78
N LEU A 10 -9.72 -25.66 -4.04
CA LEU A 10 -8.59 -25.00 -4.66
C LEU A 10 -8.80 -23.49 -4.78
N LYS A 11 -10.01 -23.07 -5.12
CA LYS A 11 -10.36 -21.64 -5.19
C LYS A 11 -10.29 -20.98 -3.82
N ALA A 12 -10.76 -21.68 -2.77
CA ALA A 12 -10.67 -21.19 -1.40
C ALA A 12 -9.23 -21.04 -0.93
N GLN A 13 -8.36 -22.01 -1.26
CA GLN A 13 -6.93 -21.95 -0.94
C GLN A 13 -6.26 -20.78 -1.66
N GLU A 14 -6.57 -20.57 -2.93
CA GLU A 14 -6.01 -19.48 -3.72
C GLU A 14 -6.45 -18.11 -3.16
N ALA A 15 -7.72 -18.00 -2.77
CA ALA A 15 -8.24 -16.76 -2.15
C ALA A 15 -7.49 -16.45 -0.83
N ARG A 16 -7.22 -17.47 -0.01
CA ARG A 16 -6.46 -17.30 1.23
C ARG A 16 -5.01 -16.90 0.95
N ARG A 17 -4.38 -17.51 -0.04
CA ARG A 17 -3.02 -17.17 -0.44
C ARG A 17 -2.91 -15.71 -0.89
N VAL A 18 -3.82 -15.28 -1.76
CA VAL A 18 -3.85 -13.90 -2.25
C VAL A 18 -4.09 -12.92 -1.11
N ARG A 19 -5.00 -13.27 -0.18
CA ARG A 19 -5.25 -12.46 1.02
C ARG A 19 -3.99 -12.30 1.86
N ASP A 20 -3.26 -13.38 2.11
CA ASP A 20 -2.07 -13.36 2.95
C ASP A 20 -0.94 -12.54 2.31
N GLU A 21 -0.75 -12.69 1.00
CA GLU A 21 0.21 -11.87 0.26
C GLU A 21 -0.18 -10.39 0.28
N ALA A 22 -1.47 -10.09 0.08
CA ALA A 22 -1.97 -8.73 0.14
C ALA A 22 -1.78 -8.09 1.52
N LYS A 23 -1.98 -8.86 2.60
CA LYS A 23 -1.73 -8.40 3.97
C LYS A 23 -0.27 -8.02 4.17
N LYS A 24 0.66 -8.82 3.66
CA LYS A 24 2.09 -8.51 3.74
C LYS A 24 2.41 -7.21 3.02
N CYS A 25 1.90 -7.05 1.79
CA CYS A 25 2.10 -5.84 1.00
C CYS A 25 1.51 -4.61 1.69
N LEU A 26 0.31 -4.73 2.27
CA LEU A 26 -0.35 -3.64 2.98
C LEU A 26 0.40 -3.26 4.25
N ARG A 27 0.91 -4.23 5.00
CA ARG A 27 1.73 -3.95 6.20
C ARG A 27 3.01 -3.23 5.83
N HIS A 28 3.68 -3.67 4.76
CA HIS A 28 4.89 -3.02 4.28
C HIS A 28 4.59 -1.59 3.83
N ALA A 29 3.54 -1.40 3.04
CA ALA A 29 3.13 -0.07 2.58
C ALA A 29 2.75 0.85 3.74
N SER A 30 2.03 0.33 4.73
CA SER A 30 1.66 1.07 5.94
C SER A 30 2.88 1.53 6.71
N PHE A 31 3.86 0.65 6.90
CA PHE A 31 5.12 0.98 7.56
C PHE A 31 5.86 2.11 6.81
N GLN A 32 5.94 2.00 5.49
CA GLN A 32 6.62 3.02 4.68
C GLN A 32 5.87 4.35 4.68
N LEU A 33 4.53 4.32 4.70
CA LEU A 33 3.71 5.53 4.79
C LEU A 33 3.85 6.22 6.15
N ASP A 34 3.89 5.45 7.24
CA ASP A 34 4.13 6.00 8.58
C ASP A 34 5.51 6.65 8.68
N LYS A 35 6.52 6.00 8.13
CA LYS A 35 7.87 6.55 8.07
C LYS A 35 7.91 7.84 7.25
N ALA A 36 7.24 7.87 6.10
CA ALA A 36 7.16 9.04 5.25
C ALA A 36 6.44 10.20 5.96
N ALA A 37 5.36 9.90 6.67
CA ALA A 37 4.64 10.92 7.45
C ALA A 37 5.53 11.55 8.52
N TYR A 38 6.30 10.73 9.24
CA TYR A 38 7.27 11.23 10.23
C TYR A 38 8.32 12.15 9.57
N GLU A 39 8.86 11.74 8.44
CA GLU A 39 9.88 12.53 7.73
C GLU A 39 9.31 13.85 7.20
N ILE A 40 8.05 13.86 6.75
CA ILE A 40 7.36 15.07 6.31
C ILE A 40 7.17 16.03 7.50
N ASP A 41 6.80 15.50 8.67
CA ASP A 41 6.68 16.32 9.88
C ASP A 41 8.01 17.00 10.25
N GLU A 42 9.13 16.29 10.08
CA GLU A 42 10.45 16.87 10.31
C GLU A 42 10.76 18.00 9.31
N TYR A 43 10.43 17.82 8.02
CA TYR A 43 10.57 18.88 7.02
C TYR A 43 9.69 20.10 7.36
N LEU A 44 8.47 19.89 7.83
CA LEU A 44 7.58 20.98 8.23
C LEU A 44 8.11 21.75 9.42
N LYS A 45 8.73 21.08 10.39
CA LYS A 45 9.39 21.73 11.54
C LYS A 45 10.53 22.61 11.05
N GLU A 46 11.39 22.10 10.18
CA GLU A 46 12.48 22.89 9.59
C GLU A 46 11.95 24.08 8.81
N PHE A 47 10.89 23.88 8.02
CA PHE A 47 10.26 24.95 7.24
C PHE A 47 9.74 26.05 8.15
N SER A 48 9.06 25.71 9.26
CA SER A 48 8.46 26.67 10.17
C SER A 48 9.51 27.49 10.92
N THR A 49 10.73 26.95 11.12
CA THR A 49 11.82 27.65 11.81
C THR A 49 12.75 28.37 10.87
N ALA A 50 12.73 28.03 9.59
CA ALA A 50 13.58 28.67 8.58
C ALA A 50 13.07 30.09 8.30
N ARG A 51 13.97 31.10 8.37
CA ARG A 51 13.64 32.52 8.15
C ARG A 51 14.10 33.02 6.79
N ILE A 52 15.03 32.29 6.16
CA ILE A 52 15.62 32.66 4.87
C ILE A 52 14.74 32.07 3.76
N PRO A 53 14.18 32.89 2.84
CA PRO A 53 13.27 32.40 1.80
C PRO A 53 13.84 31.28 0.93
N ILE A 54 15.13 31.35 0.55
CA ILE A 54 15.79 30.31 -0.25
C ILE A 54 15.81 28.99 0.53
N ARG A 55 16.10 29.01 1.83
CA ARG A 55 16.13 27.81 2.66
C ARG A 55 14.73 27.18 2.76
N ARG A 56 13.69 27.98 2.90
CA ARG A 56 12.29 27.51 2.92
C ARG A 56 11.94 26.81 1.61
N GLN A 57 12.37 27.35 0.47
CA GLN A 57 12.10 26.74 -0.83
C GLN A 57 12.81 25.39 -0.98
N VAL A 58 14.06 25.29 -0.51
CA VAL A 58 14.82 24.02 -0.53
C VAL A 58 14.10 22.97 0.30
N ILE A 59 13.67 23.30 1.53
CA ILE A 59 12.96 22.37 2.41
C ILE A 59 11.67 21.89 1.75
N LEU A 60 10.92 22.80 1.15
CA LEU A 60 9.67 22.47 0.46
C LEU A 60 9.92 21.51 -0.71
N ASN A 61 10.96 21.78 -1.52
CA ASN A 61 11.31 20.92 -2.65
C ASN A 61 11.75 19.53 -2.18
N GLU A 62 12.51 19.43 -1.10
CA GLU A 62 12.89 18.14 -0.51
C GLU A 62 11.68 17.35 -0.02
N ALA A 63 10.73 18.02 0.64
CA ALA A 63 9.51 17.39 1.11
C ALA A 63 8.65 16.86 -0.06
N ILE A 64 8.51 17.62 -1.14
CA ILE A 64 7.79 17.20 -2.34
C ILE A 64 8.50 16.00 -3.00
N ALA A 65 9.82 16.04 -3.14
CA ALA A 65 10.59 14.94 -3.71
C ALA A 65 10.43 13.66 -2.88
N HIS A 66 10.44 13.77 -1.54
CA HIS A 66 10.22 12.65 -0.65
C HIS A 66 8.83 12.05 -0.83
N LEU A 67 7.80 12.90 -0.94
CA LEU A 67 6.43 12.48 -1.17
C LEU A 67 6.31 11.68 -2.47
N VAL A 68 6.87 12.21 -3.56
CA VAL A 68 6.83 11.55 -4.88
C VAL A 68 7.57 10.22 -4.85
N ALA A 69 8.77 10.18 -4.24
CA ALA A 69 9.62 8.99 -4.28
C ALA A 69 9.15 7.86 -3.35
N ASN A 70 8.51 8.19 -2.21
CA ASN A 70 8.25 7.20 -1.16
C ASN A 70 6.77 6.97 -0.87
N VAL A 71 5.93 7.99 -0.96
CA VAL A 71 4.50 7.87 -0.63
C VAL A 71 3.70 7.32 -1.80
N LEU A 72 3.84 7.90 -3.00
CA LEU A 72 3.04 7.51 -4.15
C LEU A 72 3.22 6.04 -4.56
N PRO A 73 4.46 5.47 -4.62
CA PRO A 73 4.62 4.06 -4.93
C PRO A 73 3.94 3.13 -3.91
N ASN A 74 3.96 3.47 -2.62
CA ASN A 74 3.33 2.67 -1.58
C ASN A 74 1.81 2.72 -1.64
N LEU A 75 1.22 3.85 -2.03
CA LEU A 75 -0.20 3.94 -2.31
C LEU A 75 -0.59 3.04 -3.50
N GLY A 76 0.23 3.00 -4.55
CA GLY A 76 0.04 2.11 -5.69
C GLY A 76 0.09 0.64 -5.30
N ILE A 77 1.04 0.24 -4.46
CA ILE A 77 1.15 -1.13 -3.94
C ILE A 77 -0.12 -1.52 -3.15
N ALA A 78 -0.60 -0.64 -2.30
CA ALA A 78 -1.82 -0.88 -1.51
C ALA A 78 -3.05 -1.05 -2.42
N GLU A 79 -3.18 -0.22 -3.46
CA GLU A 79 -4.29 -0.31 -4.41
C GLU A 79 -4.25 -1.62 -5.21
N MET A 80 -3.07 -2.04 -5.68
CA MET A 80 -2.92 -3.32 -6.37
C MET A 80 -3.31 -4.49 -5.46
N ALA A 81 -2.87 -4.48 -4.21
CA ALA A 81 -3.22 -5.52 -3.24
C ALA A 81 -4.74 -5.60 -3.05
N ARG A 82 -5.41 -4.46 -2.95
CA ARG A 82 -6.87 -4.39 -2.81
C ARG A 82 -7.57 -5.02 -4.01
N VAL A 83 -7.13 -4.70 -5.21
CA VAL A 83 -7.71 -5.22 -6.46
C VAL A 83 -7.53 -6.74 -6.54
N GLN A 84 -6.33 -7.25 -6.20
CA GLN A 84 -6.07 -8.69 -6.24
C GLN A 84 -6.96 -9.48 -5.27
N VAL A 85 -7.17 -8.97 -4.06
CA VAL A 85 -8.08 -9.61 -3.09
C VAL A 85 -9.50 -9.62 -3.63
N LYS A 86 -9.96 -8.51 -4.19
CA LYS A 86 -11.32 -8.40 -4.75
C LYS A 86 -11.55 -9.43 -5.85
N LEU A 87 -10.59 -9.60 -6.76
CA LEU A 87 -10.68 -10.56 -7.85
C LEU A 87 -10.69 -12.00 -7.35
N ALA A 88 -9.81 -12.33 -6.39
CA ALA A 88 -9.75 -13.68 -5.81
C ALA A 88 -11.04 -14.04 -5.07
N LEU A 89 -11.62 -13.10 -4.32
CA LEU A 89 -12.89 -13.31 -3.64
C LEU A 89 -14.04 -13.50 -4.63
N ARG A 90 -14.05 -12.75 -5.73
CA ARG A 90 -15.05 -12.89 -6.79
C ARG A 90 -15.00 -14.29 -7.39
N ASP A 91 -13.81 -14.79 -7.70
CA ASP A 91 -13.62 -16.13 -8.26
C ASP A 91 -14.06 -17.22 -7.27
N TYR A 92 -13.72 -17.05 -5.99
CA TYR A 92 -14.15 -17.98 -4.94
C TYR A 92 -15.68 -18.03 -4.81
N ILE A 93 -16.33 -16.87 -4.79
CA ILE A 93 -17.80 -16.78 -4.68
C ILE A 93 -18.47 -17.45 -5.88
N LYS A 94 -17.95 -17.21 -7.09
CA LYS A 94 -18.49 -17.85 -8.30
C LYS A 94 -18.39 -19.37 -8.26
N SER A 95 -17.28 -19.90 -7.74
CA SER A 95 -17.09 -21.35 -7.65
C SER A 95 -17.91 -22.00 -6.53
N ALA A 96 -18.33 -21.24 -5.52
CA ALA A 96 -19.13 -21.73 -4.40
C ALA A 96 -20.64 -21.74 -4.69
N VAL A 97 -21.08 -21.09 -5.75
CA VAL A 97 -22.47 -21.04 -6.21
C VAL A 97 -22.71 -22.03 -7.34
#